data_38d5a7aee1fe95007d78e7e2010e43e6
#
_entry.id   38d5a7aee1fe95007d78e7e2010e43e6
#
_cell.length_a   1.000
_cell.length_b   1.000
_cell.length_c   1.000
_cell.angle_alpha   90.00
_cell.angle_beta   90.00
_cell.angle_gamma   90.00
#
_symmetry.space_group_name_H-M   'P 1'
#
loop_
_entity.id
_entity.type
_entity.pdbx_description
1 polymer ?
#
loop_
_entity_poly.entity_id
_entity_poly.type
_entity_poly.pdbx_seq_one_letter_code
_entity_poly.pdbx_strand_id
1 'polypeptide(L)'
;MDNYVTGTAIRTLRVSVPELLSGEQVINVNRAANLRRSRLYVCPVCGNVLHAAGSAMISCCGVTLPPLEAEQPDEAHDVRIEDIEHELYISSAHPMNKSHYLSFAACCTDDRFELVRFYPEGNAEARFFRRGHGILYWYCNRHGLFFKRF
;
A
#
# COMPACT_ATOMS: atom_id res chain seq x y z
N MET A 1 6.51 -38.02 -5.77
CA MET A 1 6.45 -36.90 -4.85
C MET A 1 7.08 -35.71 -5.50
N ASP A 2 6.29 -34.94 -5.95
CA ASP A 2 6.08 -33.51 -6.04
C ASP A 2 7.01 -32.68 -6.91
N ASN A 3 7.23 -33.19 -8.15
CA ASN A 3 7.79 -32.37 -9.22
C ASN A 3 6.85 -31.19 -9.63
N TYR A 4 5.62 -31.19 -9.14
CA TYR A 4 4.63 -30.16 -9.48
C TYR A 4 4.88 -28.84 -8.76
N VAL A 5 5.22 -28.88 -7.49
CA VAL A 5 5.50 -27.68 -6.68
C VAL A 5 6.80 -27.02 -7.13
N THR A 6 7.81 -27.84 -7.42
CA THR A 6 9.11 -27.34 -7.89
C THR A 6 9.04 -26.71 -9.28
N GLY A 7 8.29 -27.29 -10.20
CA GLY A 7 8.11 -26.73 -11.55
C GLY A 7 7.37 -25.40 -11.57
N THR A 8 6.38 -25.23 -10.71
CA THR A 8 5.62 -23.99 -10.57
C THR A 8 6.48 -22.90 -9.94
N ALA A 9 7.23 -23.20 -8.89
CA ALA A 9 8.14 -22.25 -8.24
C ALA A 9 9.22 -21.74 -9.22
N ILE A 10 9.83 -22.61 -9.98
CA ILE A 10 10.84 -22.24 -11.00
C ILE A 10 10.27 -21.28 -12.04
N ARG A 11 9.05 -21.54 -12.53
CA ARG A 11 8.39 -20.68 -13.54
C ARG A 11 8.01 -19.31 -12.98
N THR A 12 7.52 -19.26 -11.75
CA THR A 12 7.03 -18.03 -11.12
C THR A 12 8.17 -17.16 -10.62
N LEU A 13 9.15 -17.75 -9.95
CA LEU A 13 10.25 -17.04 -9.31
C LEU A 13 11.46 -16.83 -10.20
N ARG A 14 11.56 -17.56 -11.32
CA ARG A 14 12.72 -17.56 -12.24
C ARG A 14 14.05 -17.88 -11.56
N VAL A 15 13.99 -18.66 -10.49
CA VAL A 15 15.16 -19.17 -9.76
C VAL A 15 15.04 -20.69 -9.67
N SER A 16 16.15 -21.37 -9.63
CA SER A 16 16.16 -22.83 -9.47
C SER A 16 15.88 -23.22 -8.02
N VAL A 17 15.35 -24.43 -7.81
CA VAL A 17 15.11 -24.93 -6.45
C VAL A 17 16.40 -25.05 -5.62
N PRO A 18 17.54 -25.52 -6.18
CA PRO A 18 18.82 -25.50 -5.48
C PRO A 18 19.24 -24.11 -5.01
N GLU A 19 19.07 -23.09 -5.85
CA GLU A 19 19.38 -21.69 -5.49
C GLU A 19 18.49 -21.16 -4.37
N LEU A 20 17.19 -21.52 -4.40
CA LEU A 20 16.29 -21.18 -3.30
C LEU A 20 16.67 -21.83 -1.97
N LEU A 21 17.12 -23.09 -2.02
CA LEU A 21 17.50 -23.86 -0.84
C LEU A 21 18.87 -23.47 -0.30
N SER A 22 19.81 -23.09 -1.16
CA SER A 22 21.15 -22.63 -0.75
C SER A 22 21.15 -21.23 -0.16
N GLY A 23 20.11 -20.46 -0.41
CA GLY A 23 20.06 -19.04 -0.05
C GLY A 23 20.97 -18.16 -0.91
N GLU A 24 21.58 -18.71 -1.94
CA GLU A 24 22.35 -17.94 -2.92
C GLU A 24 21.39 -17.14 -3.80
N GLN A 25 21.41 -15.84 -3.63
CA GLN A 25 20.62 -14.93 -4.45
C GLN A 25 21.34 -14.72 -5.78
N VAL A 26 20.84 -15.37 -6.81
CA VAL A 26 21.26 -15.10 -8.17
C VAL A 26 20.72 -13.74 -8.61
N ILE A 27 21.42 -13.07 -9.43
CA ILE A 27 21.22 -11.74 -10.00
C ILE A 27 19.75 -11.28 -10.01
N ASN A 28 19.45 -10.26 -9.22
CA ASN A 28 18.18 -9.54 -9.31
C ASN A 28 18.17 -8.71 -10.59
N VAL A 29 17.41 -9.14 -11.59
CA VAL A 29 17.11 -8.30 -12.75
C VAL A 29 16.07 -7.27 -12.30
N ASN A 30 16.56 -6.15 -11.79
CA ASN A 30 15.69 -5.05 -11.38
C ASN A 30 14.92 -4.53 -12.58
N ARG A 31 13.63 -4.81 -12.58
CA ARG A 31 12.68 -4.19 -13.52
C ARG A 31 12.19 -2.92 -12.87
N ALA A 32 12.88 -1.83 -13.12
CA ALA A 32 12.47 -0.52 -12.65
C ALA A 32 11.03 -0.23 -13.08
N ALA A 33 10.11 -0.23 -12.13
CA ALA A 33 8.76 0.20 -12.31
C ALA A 33 8.56 1.47 -11.50
N ASN A 34 7.82 2.41 -12.06
CA ASN A 34 7.34 3.59 -11.39
C ASN A 34 6.55 3.20 -10.13
N LEU A 35 6.77 3.87 -9.00
CA LEU A 35 6.12 3.59 -7.72
C LEU A 35 4.59 3.77 -7.75
N ARG A 36 4.03 4.44 -8.75
CA ARG A 36 2.57 4.48 -8.96
C ARG A 36 1.95 3.10 -9.20
N ARG A 37 2.75 2.09 -9.52
CA ARG A 37 2.33 0.69 -9.63
C ARG A 37 2.41 -0.06 -8.29
N SER A 38 2.80 0.61 -7.24
CA SER A 38 2.84 0.05 -5.89
C SER A 38 1.50 -0.53 -5.46
N ARG A 39 1.57 -1.51 -4.59
CA ARG A 39 0.41 -2.18 -4.01
C ARG A 39 0.42 -2.02 -2.50
N LEU A 40 -0.75 -1.78 -1.96
CA LEU A 40 -1.00 -1.71 -0.53
C LEU A 40 -1.77 -2.95 -0.08
N TYR A 41 -1.46 -3.41 1.11
CA TYR A 41 -2.11 -4.57 1.74
C TYR A 41 -2.40 -4.23 3.19
N VAL A 42 -3.52 -4.71 3.72
CA VAL A 42 -3.86 -4.60 5.14
C VAL A 42 -4.22 -5.98 5.66
N CYS A 43 -3.58 -6.38 6.75
CA CYS A 43 -3.89 -7.65 7.40
C CYS A 43 -5.21 -7.55 8.18
N PRO A 44 -6.21 -8.39 7.91
CA PRO A 44 -7.49 -8.33 8.61
C PRO A 44 -7.39 -8.80 10.07
N VAL A 45 -6.31 -9.50 10.44
CA VAL A 45 -6.12 -10.03 11.79
C VAL A 45 -5.44 -9.02 12.72
N CYS A 46 -4.32 -8.43 12.29
CA CYS A 46 -3.52 -7.53 13.14
C CYS A 46 -3.53 -6.07 12.70
N GLY A 47 -4.17 -5.73 11.57
CA GLY A 47 -4.20 -4.37 11.04
C GLY A 47 -2.85 -3.88 10.49
N ASN A 48 -1.89 -4.78 10.28
CA ASN A 48 -0.60 -4.41 9.69
C ASN A 48 -0.79 -3.89 8.27
N VAL A 49 -0.10 -2.81 7.96
CA VAL A 49 -0.11 -2.19 6.62
C VAL A 49 1.20 -2.54 5.93
N LEU A 50 1.11 -3.11 4.75
CA LEU A 50 2.27 -3.52 3.95
C LEU A 50 2.24 -2.81 2.59
N HIS A 51 3.41 -2.45 2.12
CA HIS A 51 3.61 -1.81 0.82
C HIS A 51 4.58 -2.62 -0.02
N ALA A 52 4.22 -2.86 -1.27
CA ALA A 52 5.10 -3.46 -2.25
C ALA A 52 5.24 -2.54 -3.46
N ALA A 53 6.46 -2.29 -3.90
CA ALA A 53 6.75 -1.46 -5.08
C ALA A 53 6.30 -2.09 -6.41
N GLY A 54 5.84 -3.32 -6.38
CA GLY A 54 5.34 -4.06 -7.53
C GLY A 54 4.44 -5.21 -7.09
N SER A 55 4.16 -6.13 -8.00
CA SER A 55 3.37 -7.32 -7.68
C SER A 55 4.14 -8.24 -6.74
N ALA A 56 3.53 -8.61 -5.64
CA ALA A 56 4.10 -9.49 -4.63
C ALA A 56 3.03 -10.43 -4.08
N MET A 57 3.45 -11.62 -3.66
CA MET A 57 2.64 -12.50 -2.84
C MET A 57 3.03 -12.23 -1.38
N ILE A 58 2.08 -11.73 -0.61
CA ILE A 58 2.31 -11.28 0.77
C ILE A 58 1.42 -12.06 1.71
N SER A 59 1.98 -12.51 2.82
CA SER A 59 1.23 -13.17 3.88
C SER A 59 1.52 -12.48 5.22
N CYS A 60 0.48 -12.35 6.04
CA CYS A 60 0.56 -11.85 7.40
C CYS A 60 -0.42 -12.61 8.29
N CYS A 61 0.00 -12.96 9.51
CA CYS A 61 -0.81 -13.73 10.46
C CYS A 61 -1.38 -15.04 9.88
N GLY A 62 -0.62 -15.71 9.00
CA GLY A 62 -1.04 -16.95 8.35
C GLY A 62 -2.06 -16.78 7.20
N VAL A 63 -2.37 -15.56 6.81
CA VAL A 63 -3.31 -15.24 5.72
C VAL A 63 -2.54 -14.66 4.54
N THR A 64 -2.78 -15.18 3.35
CA THR A 64 -2.31 -14.54 2.11
C THR A 64 -3.19 -13.35 1.81
N LEU A 65 -2.57 -12.19 1.68
CA LEU A 65 -3.27 -10.92 1.50
C LEU A 65 -3.44 -10.59 0.02
N PRO A 66 -4.66 -10.32 -0.44
CA PRO A 66 -4.83 -9.69 -1.75
C PRO A 66 -4.39 -8.22 -1.68
N PRO A 67 -3.90 -7.65 -2.80
CA PRO A 67 -3.68 -6.22 -2.87
C PRO A 67 -5.02 -5.48 -2.71
N LEU A 68 -4.99 -4.36 -1.99
CA LEU A 68 -6.15 -3.50 -1.87
C LEU A 68 -6.48 -2.86 -3.23
N GLU A 69 -7.76 -2.84 -3.56
CA GLU A 69 -8.29 -2.10 -4.69
C GLU A 69 -8.76 -0.73 -4.20
N ALA A 70 -8.26 0.33 -4.84
CA ALA A 70 -8.60 1.68 -4.46
C ALA A 70 -9.78 2.19 -5.29
N GLU A 71 -10.76 2.80 -4.63
CA GLU A 71 -11.97 3.34 -5.21
C GLU A 71 -11.99 4.87 -5.16
N GLN A 72 -12.85 5.49 -5.97
CA GLN A 72 -13.15 6.92 -5.83
C GLN A 72 -13.95 7.13 -4.55
N PRO A 73 -13.63 8.17 -3.76
CA PRO A 73 -14.35 8.42 -2.53
C PRO A 73 -15.79 8.90 -2.81
N ASP A 74 -16.68 8.49 -1.95
CA ASP A 74 -17.98 9.15 -1.79
C ASP A 74 -17.84 10.38 -0.88
N GLU A 75 -18.93 11.11 -0.68
CA GLU A 75 -18.95 12.32 0.14
C GLU A 75 -18.52 12.06 1.60
N ALA A 76 -18.88 10.90 2.14
CA ALA A 76 -18.56 10.54 3.53
C ALA A 76 -17.07 10.20 3.75
N HIS A 77 -16.39 9.77 2.69
CA HIS A 77 -14.98 9.38 2.73
C HIS A 77 -14.07 10.38 2.03
N ASP A 78 -14.58 11.53 1.65
CA ASP A 78 -13.78 12.50 0.92
C ASP A 78 -12.70 13.14 1.78
N VAL A 79 -11.58 13.43 1.13
CA VAL A 79 -10.43 14.10 1.71
C VAL A 79 -10.21 15.39 0.95
N ARG A 80 -10.15 16.49 1.70
CA ARG A 80 -9.75 17.80 1.18
C ARG A 80 -8.25 17.83 1.00
N ILE A 81 -7.81 18.29 -0.14
CA ILE A 81 -6.40 18.44 -0.50
C ILE A 81 -6.12 19.93 -0.74
N GLU A 82 -5.16 20.47 -0.04
CA GLU A 82 -4.72 21.86 -0.16
C GLU A 82 -3.22 21.93 -0.43
N ASP A 83 -2.86 22.73 -1.43
CA ASP A 83 -1.47 23.06 -1.68
C ASP A 83 -1.05 24.22 -0.78
N ILE A 84 -0.13 23.98 0.12
CA ILE A 84 0.42 25.01 1.00
C ILE A 84 1.94 25.07 0.78
N GLU A 85 2.39 26.07 0.04
CA GLU A 85 3.80 26.25 -0.33
C GLU A 85 4.36 25.01 -1.07
N HIS A 86 5.15 24.19 -0.38
CA HIS A 86 5.74 22.95 -0.91
C HIS A 86 5.16 21.69 -0.29
N GLU A 87 4.04 21.82 0.41
CA GLU A 87 3.36 20.72 1.10
C GLU A 87 1.96 20.50 0.53
N LEU A 88 1.58 19.24 0.53
CA LEU A 88 0.23 18.80 0.30
C LEU A 88 -0.40 18.58 1.67
N TYR A 89 -1.24 19.49 2.12
CA TYR A 89 -2.02 19.34 3.34
C TYR A 89 -3.32 18.61 3.02
N ILE A 90 -3.59 17.57 3.78
CA ILE A 90 -4.83 16.82 3.66
C ILE A 90 -5.60 16.83 4.97
N SER A 91 -6.92 16.91 4.86
CA SER A 91 -7.82 16.84 6.00
C SER A 91 -9.13 16.13 5.60
N SER A 92 -9.75 15.46 6.55
CA SER A 92 -11.03 14.78 6.34
C SER A 92 -11.99 15.04 7.51
N ALA A 93 -13.26 15.17 7.19
CA ALA A 93 -14.35 15.20 8.16
C ALA A 93 -14.87 13.81 8.53
N HIS A 94 -14.21 12.76 8.06
CA HIS A 94 -14.55 11.37 8.36
C HIS A 94 -14.58 11.10 9.86
N PRO A 95 -15.55 10.31 10.37
CA PRO A 95 -15.56 9.89 11.76
C PRO A 95 -14.22 9.25 12.17
N MET A 96 -13.76 9.60 13.37
CA MET A 96 -12.50 9.08 13.92
C MET A 96 -12.76 8.43 15.30
N ASN A 97 -13.81 7.62 15.39
CA ASN A 97 -14.12 6.89 16.62
C ASN A 97 -13.41 5.51 16.64
N LYS A 98 -13.41 4.84 17.79
CA LYS A 98 -12.70 3.56 17.99
C LYS A 98 -13.10 2.45 17.02
N SER A 99 -14.34 2.46 16.55
CA SER A 99 -14.88 1.42 15.67
C SER A 99 -14.90 1.79 14.19
N HIS A 100 -14.77 3.08 13.85
CA HIS A 100 -14.81 3.58 12.48
C HIS A 100 -13.91 4.81 12.32
N TYR A 101 -12.82 4.63 11.61
CA TYR A 101 -11.79 5.67 11.45
C TYR A 101 -10.95 5.46 10.18
N LEU A 102 -10.34 6.52 9.71
CA LEU A 102 -9.26 6.43 8.73
C LEU A 102 -8.00 5.96 9.46
N SER A 103 -7.38 4.90 8.98
CA SER A 103 -6.22 4.31 9.67
C SER A 103 -4.88 4.78 9.11
N PHE A 104 -4.84 5.23 7.87
CA PHE A 104 -3.66 5.84 7.27
C PHE A 104 -4.00 6.67 6.04
N ALA A 105 -3.09 7.53 5.66
CA ALA A 105 -3.00 8.12 4.34
C ALA A 105 -1.60 7.88 3.75
N ALA A 106 -1.51 7.77 2.44
CA ALA A 106 -0.25 7.57 1.74
C ALA A 106 -0.19 8.41 0.47
N CYS A 107 0.91 9.10 0.28
CA CYS A 107 1.20 9.87 -0.91
C CYS A 107 2.20 9.11 -1.77
N CYS A 108 1.85 8.85 -3.03
CA CYS A 108 2.65 8.09 -3.96
C CYS A 108 2.92 8.91 -5.22
N THR A 109 4.19 9.19 -5.48
CA THR A 109 4.69 9.78 -6.73
C THR A 109 5.44 8.72 -7.55
N ASP A 110 6.14 9.13 -8.60
CA ASP A 110 6.89 8.20 -9.45
C ASP A 110 8.05 7.51 -8.72
N ASP A 111 8.69 8.23 -7.80
CA ASP A 111 9.93 7.85 -7.13
C ASP A 111 9.85 7.83 -5.60
N ARG A 112 8.68 8.15 -5.03
CA ARG A 112 8.51 8.30 -3.57
C ARG A 112 7.18 7.76 -3.09
N PHE A 113 7.22 7.16 -1.92
CA PHE A 113 6.06 6.72 -1.17
C PHE A 113 6.19 7.19 0.28
N GLU A 114 5.21 7.94 0.76
CA GLU A 114 5.13 8.43 2.14
C GLU A 114 3.83 7.94 2.76
N LEU A 115 3.89 7.39 3.98
CA LEU A 115 2.73 6.90 4.71
C LEU A 115 2.65 7.53 6.08
N VAL A 116 1.47 8.04 6.41
CA VAL A 116 1.14 8.59 7.74
C VAL A 116 0.03 7.77 8.36
N ARG A 117 0.24 7.28 9.58
CA ARG A 117 -0.77 6.56 10.35
C ARG A 117 -1.69 7.55 11.06
N PHE A 118 -2.98 7.24 11.03
CA PHE A 118 -3.99 7.88 11.87
C PHE A 118 -4.44 6.93 12.98
N TYR A 119 -4.94 7.50 14.04
CA TYR A 119 -5.40 6.74 15.19
C TYR A 119 -6.83 7.15 15.55
N PRO A 120 -7.63 6.24 16.10
CA PRO A 120 -8.95 6.58 16.63
C PRO A 120 -8.87 7.75 17.62
N GLU A 121 -9.90 8.58 17.62
CA GLU A 121 -10.03 9.77 18.49
C GLU A 121 -8.98 10.88 18.22
N GLY A 122 -8.14 10.70 17.18
CA GLY A 122 -7.24 11.73 16.67
C GLY A 122 -7.79 12.44 15.43
N ASN A 123 -7.05 13.42 14.92
CA ASN A 123 -7.41 14.12 13.70
C ASN A 123 -7.00 13.31 12.46
N ALA A 124 -7.85 13.32 11.44
CA ALA A 124 -7.53 12.78 10.12
C ALA A 124 -6.88 13.87 9.26
N GLU A 125 -5.67 14.26 9.64
CA GLU A 125 -4.89 15.31 8.99
C GLU A 125 -3.45 14.85 8.77
N ALA A 126 -2.87 15.19 7.61
CA ALA A 126 -1.48 14.91 7.32
C ALA A 126 -0.88 15.94 6.37
N ARG A 127 0.44 16.01 6.35
CA ARG A 127 1.22 16.80 5.42
C ARG A 127 2.20 15.90 4.70
N PHE A 128 2.27 16.07 3.39
CA PHE A 128 3.21 15.38 2.54
C PHE A 128 4.03 16.39 1.76
N PHE A 129 5.27 16.06 1.48
CA PHE A 129 6.08 16.91 0.64
C PHE A 129 5.59 16.84 -0.81
N ARG A 130 5.21 18.00 -1.38
CA ARG A 130 4.69 18.05 -2.74
C ARG A 130 5.81 17.98 -3.76
N ARG A 131 5.77 16.95 -4.62
CA ARG A 131 6.63 16.83 -5.80
C ARG A 131 5.79 16.42 -7.02
N GLY A 132 5.54 17.39 -7.89
CA GLY A 132 4.84 17.13 -9.15
C GLY A 132 3.44 16.54 -8.95
N HIS A 133 3.14 15.52 -9.74
CA HIS A 133 1.86 14.81 -9.72
C HIS A 133 1.97 13.47 -9.04
N GLY A 134 0.90 13.06 -8.36
CA GLY A 134 0.87 11.80 -7.64
C GLY A 134 -0.53 11.28 -7.41
N ILE A 135 -0.57 10.25 -6.57
CA ILE A 135 -1.80 9.64 -6.09
C ILE A 135 -1.78 9.70 -4.57
N LEU A 136 -2.81 10.28 -4.01
CA LEU A 136 -3.08 10.22 -2.59
C LEU A 136 -4.04 9.06 -2.33
N TYR A 137 -3.66 8.18 -1.41
CA TYR A 137 -4.48 7.09 -0.90
C TYR A 137 -4.84 7.35 0.55
N TRP A 138 -6.01 6.87 0.99
CA TRP A 138 -6.37 6.77 2.40
C TRP A 138 -7.28 5.57 2.63
N TYR A 139 -7.19 5.02 3.81
CA TYR A 139 -7.85 3.76 4.14
C TYR A 139 -8.79 3.92 5.32
N CYS A 140 -10.08 3.61 5.10
CA CYS A 140 -11.07 3.46 6.14
C CYS A 140 -11.09 2.00 6.62
N ASN A 141 -11.06 1.78 7.92
CA ASN A 141 -11.05 0.43 8.50
C ASN A 141 -12.32 -0.38 8.20
N ARG A 142 -13.39 0.24 7.74
CA ARG A 142 -14.65 -0.41 7.39
C ARG A 142 -14.93 -0.48 5.90
N HIS A 143 -14.49 0.54 5.15
CA HIS A 143 -14.93 0.71 3.76
C HIS A 143 -13.80 0.55 2.74
N GLY A 144 -12.55 0.36 3.20
CA GLY A 144 -11.43 0.05 2.32
C GLY A 144 -10.61 1.25 1.89
N LEU A 145 -9.97 1.13 0.73
CA LEU A 145 -8.99 2.07 0.22
C LEU A 145 -9.62 3.03 -0.79
N PHE A 146 -9.37 4.31 -0.61
CA PHE A 146 -9.79 5.37 -1.52
C PHE A 146 -8.59 6.09 -2.12
N PHE A 147 -8.78 6.78 -3.24
CA PHE A 147 -7.72 7.55 -3.87
C PHE A 147 -8.22 8.83 -4.55
N LYS A 148 -7.32 9.81 -4.63
CA LYS A 148 -7.41 10.99 -5.51
C LYS A 148 -6.07 11.23 -6.20
N ARG A 149 -6.12 11.81 -7.37
CA ARG A 149 -4.92 12.30 -8.08
C ARG A 149 -4.74 13.81 -7.82
N PHE A 150 -3.51 14.25 -7.73
CA PHE A 150 -3.15 15.66 -7.55
C PHE A 150 -2.03 16.08 -8.50
#